data_8120bfa5c0c6a83e82081ded60d15da1
#
_entry.id   8120bfa5c0c6a83e82081ded60d15da1
#
_cell.length_a   1.000
_cell.length_b   1.000
_cell.length_c   1.000
_cell.angle_alpha   90.00
_cell.angle_beta   90.00
_cell.angle_gamma   90.00
#
_symmetry.space_group_name_H-M   'P 1'
#
loop_
_entity.id
_entity.type
_entity.pdbx_description
1 polymer ?
#
loop_
_entity_poly.entity_id
_entity_poly.type
_entity_poly.pdbx_seq_one_letter_code
_entity_poly.pdbx_strand_id
1 'polypeptide(L)'
;MSIEIFETTKNKPSAVYNGYQYRKFRSNLENIITWRCINERSEKCKGILKTKDNCVVSEMTHSCKPNEAKIDVKKQVANIRRRVCETDLSVSKIHQEEMSPLFQRGYEILTEIPTLSSIKSSLHKTRRRVQGISSEASTAADIVLSSELLKLSDNSTFLLADTFISESTNKIIVFGTPKCKDILQKSKKFYSDGTFKSCPKQFLQIYSLHADIGSSLEEVNIIPIVFALLPNKTQATYVKLFTILKEANWSPECLTMDFEVAAIMGAKIVFPTLEIKGCNFHFNQCLWYKALA
;
A
#
# COMPACT_ATOMS: atom_id res chain seq x y z
N MET A 1 14.78 -3.14 41.05
CA MET A 1 15.19 -2.86 39.67
C MET A 1 14.01 -3.20 38.77
N SER A 2 13.65 -2.31 37.84
CA SER A 2 12.54 -2.49 36.92
C SER A 2 13.00 -3.20 35.65
N ILE A 3 12.09 -3.98 35.04
CA ILE A 3 12.30 -4.60 33.74
C ILE A 3 11.67 -3.73 32.64
N GLU A 4 12.18 -3.86 31.44
CA GLU A 4 11.54 -3.31 30.25
C GLU A 4 10.69 -4.39 29.58
N ILE A 5 9.42 -4.06 29.25
CA ILE A 5 8.53 -4.98 28.55
C ILE A 5 8.19 -4.38 27.18
N PHE A 6 8.25 -5.21 26.14
CA PHE A 6 7.78 -4.85 24.80
C PHE A 6 6.99 -6.01 24.17
N GLU A 7 6.16 -5.70 23.20
CA GLU A 7 5.45 -6.71 22.42
C GLU A 7 6.28 -7.19 21.25
N THR A 8 6.41 -8.50 21.11
CA THR A 8 7.07 -9.12 19.96
C THR A 8 6.22 -9.01 18.70
N THR A 9 6.81 -9.28 17.54
CA THR A 9 6.09 -9.36 16.24
C THR A 9 4.94 -10.38 16.22
N LYS A 10 4.78 -11.21 17.24
CA LYS A 10 3.67 -12.16 17.42
C LYS A 10 2.65 -11.69 18.45
N ASN A 11 2.68 -10.41 18.82
CA ASN A 11 1.83 -9.80 19.85
C ASN A 11 1.91 -10.54 21.20
N LYS A 12 3.12 -11.01 21.56
CA LYS A 12 3.36 -11.66 22.85
C LYS A 12 4.31 -10.79 23.67
N PRO A 13 4.06 -10.61 24.98
CA PRO A 13 4.92 -9.83 25.82
C PRO A 13 6.30 -10.49 25.95
N SER A 14 7.33 -9.68 25.91
CA SER A 14 8.72 -10.06 26.12
C SER A 14 9.34 -9.09 27.10
N ALA A 15 10.10 -9.62 28.08
CA ALA A 15 10.82 -8.82 29.03
C ALA A 15 12.29 -8.73 28.67
N VAL A 16 12.92 -7.60 29.00
CA VAL A 16 14.36 -7.38 28.87
C VAL A 16 14.92 -7.01 30.25
N TYR A 17 15.98 -7.67 30.64
CA TYR A 17 16.69 -7.37 31.87
C TYR A 17 18.16 -7.80 31.74
N ASN A 18 19.11 -6.94 32.17
CA ASN A 18 20.56 -7.16 32.13
C ASN A 18 21.08 -7.68 30.75
N GLY A 19 20.56 -7.12 29.62
CA GLY A 19 20.98 -7.54 28.28
C GLY A 19 20.45 -8.90 27.82
N TYR A 20 19.56 -9.51 28.60
CA TYR A 20 18.86 -10.74 28.23
C TYR A 20 17.42 -10.51 27.89
N GLN A 21 16.93 -11.27 26.91
CA GLN A 21 15.54 -11.27 26.52
C GLN A 21 14.83 -12.50 27.04
N TYR A 22 13.62 -12.30 27.55
CA TYR A 22 12.79 -13.36 28.11
C TYR A 22 11.41 -13.41 27.45
N ARG A 23 10.81 -14.60 27.43
CA ARG A 23 9.42 -14.83 27.06
C ARG A 23 8.57 -15.13 28.29
N LYS A 24 7.35 -14.63 28.34
CA LYS A 24 6.40 -14.96 29.40
C LYS A 24 6.12 -16.47 29.41
N PHE A 25 6.25 -17.10 30.56
CA PHE A 25 6.00 -18.52 30.73
C PHE A 25 4.66 -18.75 31.44
N ARG A 26 4.49 -18.20 32.66
CA ARG A 26 3.24 -18.31 33.44
C ARG A 26 3.13 -17.12 34.41
N SER A 27 1.92 -16.88 34.92
CA SER A 27 1.66 -16.01 36.06
C SER A 27 0.92 -16.83 37.15
N ASN A 28 1.13 -16.48 38.40
CA ASN A 28 0.41 -17.06 39.55
C ASN A 28 -0.68 -16.11 40.06
N LEU A 29 -1.40 -16.55 41.11
CA LEU A 29 -2.50 -15.78 41.73
C LEU A 29 -2.03 -14.49 42.43
N GLU A 30 -0.75 -14.41 42.80
CA GLU A 30 -0.14 -13.25 43.44
C GLU A 30 0.46 -12.23 42.43
N ASN A 31 0.09 -12.36 41.15
CA ASN A 31 0.61 -11.54 40.04
C ASN A 31 2.11 -11.66 39.81
N ILE A 32 2.76 -12.73 40.32
CA ILE A 32 4.14 -12.99 39.99
C ILE A 32 4.20 -13.64 38.60
N ILE A 33 4.90 -12.95 37.67
CA ILE A 33 5.13 -13.45 36.32
C ILE A 33 6.48 -14.16 36.28
N THR A 34 6.46 -15.38 35.79
CA THR A 34 7.67 -16.16 35.50
C THR A 34 8.01 -16.01 34.02
N TRP A 35 9.22 -15.60 33.76
CA TRP A 35 9.80 -15.43 32.44
C TRP A 35 10.91 -16.42 32.22
N ARG A 36 11.08 -16.96 31.01
CA ARG A 36 12.17 -17.82 30.60
C ARG A 36 12.99 -17.18 29.51
N CYS A 37 14.31 -17.40 29.56
CA CYS A 37 15.21 -16.93 28.51
C CYS A 37 14.75 -17.39 27.13
N ILE A 38 14.83 -16.52 26.14
CA ILE A 38 14.44 -16.87 24.74
C ILE A 38 15.36 -17.97 24.19
N ASN A 39 16.59 -18.06 24.65
CA ASN A 39 17.60 -19.05 24.25
C ASN A 39 17.45 -20.41 24.99
N GLU A 40 16.35 -20.61 25.74
CA GLU A 40 16.06 -21.88 26.43
C GLU A 40 16.10 -23.09 25.48
N ARG A 41 15.55 -22.95 24.28
CA ARG A 41 15.47 -24.02 23.28
C ARG A 41 16.71 -24.14 22.40
N SER A 42 17.26 -23.01 21.94
CA SER A 42 18.40 -22.98 21.00
C SER A 42 19.73 -23.28 21.68
N GLU A 43 19.94 -22.78 22.90
CA GLU A 43 21.19 -22.87 23.63
C GLU A 43 21.05 -23.61 24.97
N LYS A 44 19.87 -24.19 25.23
CA LYS A 44 19.53 -24.87 26.51
C LYS A 44 19.76 -23.98 27.74
N CYS A 45 19.58 -22.65 27.57
CA CYS A 45 19.77 -21.68 28.64
C CYS A 45 18.74 -21.85 29.76
N LYS A 46 19.19 -21.93 31.00
CA LYS A 46 18.35 -22.12 32.20
C LYS A 46 17.92 -20.80 32.85
N GLY A 47 18.21 -19.65 32.24
CA GLY A 47 17.86 -18.32 32.76
C GLY A 47 16.35 -18.16 32.98
N ILE A 48 15.97 -17.85 34.22
CA ILE A 48 14.58 -17.58 34.61
C ILE A 48 14.57 -16.26 35.37
N LEU A 49 13.57 -15.41 35.06
CA LEU A 49 13.32 -14.17 35.76
C LEU A 49 11.92 -14.24 36.37
N LYS A 50 11.74 -13.82 37.61
CA LYS A 50 10.42 -13.63 38.22
C LYS A 50 10.22 -12.16 38.54
N THR A 51 9.06 -11.65 38.19
CA THR A 51 8.73 -10.23 38.41
C THR A 51 7.36 -10.09 39.05
N LYS A 52 7.20 -9.05 39.86
CA LYS A 52 5.91 -8.56 40.36
C LYS A 52 5.85 -7.07 40.10
N ASP A 53 4.76 -6.60 39.48
CA ASP A 53 4.56 -5.18 39.15
C ASP A 53 5.75 -4.57 38.39
N ASN A 54 6.30 -5.31 37.41
CA ASN A 54 7.50 -4.99 36.62
C ASN A 54 8.78 -4.85 37.41
N CYS A 55 8.80 -5.20 38.70
CA CYS A 55 10.01 -5.26 39.54
C CYS A 55 10.54 -6.69 39.64
N VAL A 56 11.86 -6.83 39.58
CA VAL A 56 12.53 -8.12 39.71
C VAL A 56 12.40 -8.65 41.14
N VAL A 57 11.86 -9.86 41.27
CA VAL A 57 11.75 -10.59 42.52
C VAL A 57 12.88 -11.62 42.66
N SER A 58 13.19 -12.34 41.59
CA SER A 58 14.29 -13.27 41.56
C SER A 58 14.81 -13.48 40.13
N GLU A 59 16.10 -13.78 40.03
CA GLU A 59 16.77 -14.08 38.76
C GLU A 59 17.60 -15.37 38.92
N MET A 60 17.63 -16.20 37.89
CA MET A 60 18.53 -17.34 37.76
C MET A 60 19.60 -17.06 36.72
N THR A 61 20.80 -17.49 36.95
CA THR A 61 21.95 -17.29 36.06
C THR A 61 21.75 -17.87 34.68
N HIS A 62 22.26 -17.17 33.67
CA HIS A 62 22.25 -17.59 32.28
C HIS A 62 23.48 -18.44 31.94
N SER A 63 23.26 -19.41 31.03
CA SER A 63 24.36 -20.11 30.36
C SER A 63 24.64 -19.53 28.95
N CYS A 64 23.77 -18.68 28.44
CA CYS A 64 23.98 -17.95 27.18
C CYS A 64 24.60 -16.57 27.45
N LYS A 65 25.10 -15.92 26.38
CA LYS A 65 25.61 -14.53 26.45
C LYS A 65 24.48 -13.52 26.24
N PRO A 66 24.57 -12.33 26.88
CA PRO A 66 23.67 -11.23 26.59
C PRO A 66 23.89 -10.71 25.15
N ASN A 67 22.84 -10.22 24.49
CA ASN A 67 22.94 -9.62 23.17
C ASN A 67 21.96 -8.44 23.06
N GLU A 68 22.43 -7.28 23.52
CA GLU A 68 21.65 -6.04 23.49
C GLU A 68 21.34 -5.59 22.05
N ALA A 69 22.31 -5.72 21.13
CA ALA A 69 22.14 -5.36 19.73
C ALA A 69 20.94 -6.09 19.10
N LYS A 70 20.86 -7.40 19.32
CA LYS A 70 19.74 -8.22 18.82
C LYS A 70 18.40 -7.85 19.45
N ILE A 71 18.40 -7.46 20.72
CA ILE A 71 17.20 -7.03 21.44
C ILE A 71 16.70 -5.72 20.85
N ASP A 72 17.57 -4.73 20.65
CA ASP A 72 17.22 -3.43 20.10
C ASP A 72 16.67 -3.56 18.69
N VAL A 73 17.29 -4.35 17.83
CA VAL A 73 16.76 -4.65 16.49
C VAL A 73 15.37 -5.27 16.56
N LYS A 74 15.12 -6.22 17.48
CA LYS A 74 13.78 -6.82 17.63
C LYS A 74 12.73 -5.82 18.08
N LYS A 75 13.08 -4.89 18.99
CA LYS A 75 12.19 -3.80 19.40
C LYS A 75 11.83 -2.91 18.21
N GLN A 76 12.82 -2.54 17.39
CA GLN A 76 12.56 -1.71 16.19
C GLN A 76 11.74 -2.46 15.15
N VAL A 77 11.96 -3.73 14.91
CA VAL A 77 11.12 -4.55 14.02
C VAL A 77 9.67 -4.62 14.55
N ALA A 78 9.48 -4.70 15.86
CA ALA A 78 8.13 -4.64 16.45
C ALA A 78 7.47 -3.28 16.25
N ASN A 79 8.22 -2.17 16.41
CA ASN A 79 7.74 -0.81 16.12
C ASN A 79 7.37 -0.64 14.63
N ILE A 80 8.20 -1.10 13.71
CA ILE A 80 7.89 -1.11 12.28
C ILE A 80 6.54 -1.80 12.04
N ARG A 81 6.35 -2.98 12.64
CA ARG A 81 5.11 -3.75 12.46
C ARG A 81 3.89 -3.00 12.98
N ARG A 82 3.99 -2.34 14.14
CA ARG A 82 2.92 -1.50 14.69
C ARG A 82 2.62 -0.32 13.76
N ARG A 83 3.65 0.47 13.37
CA ARG A 83 3.48 1.63 12.48
C ARG A 83 2.91 1.26 11.11
N VAL A 84 3.29 0.10 10.57
CA VAL A 84 2.73 -0.42 9.30
C VAL A 84 1.21 -0.64 9.40
N CYS A 85 0.69 -0.95 10.58
CA CYS A 85 -0.75 -1.11 10.82
C CYS A 85 -1.48 0.22 11.07
N GLU A 86 -0.78 1.19 11.66
CA GLU A 86 -1.35 2.46 12.12
C GLU A 86 -1.28 3.58 11.07
N THR A 87 -0.45 3.44 10.02
CA THR A 87 -0.22 4.50 9.03
C THR A 87 -0.27 3.99 7.60
N ASP A 88 -0.56 4.89 6.65
CA ASP A 88 -0.56 4.59 5.21
C ASP A 88 0.82 4.80 4.56
N LEU A 89 1.84 5.15 5.33
CA LEU A 89 3.20 5.32 4.83
C LEU A 89 3.71 4.03 4.18
N SER A 90 4.55 4.16 3.16
CA SER A 90 5.15 2.99 2.51
C SER A 90 5.99 2.18 3.51
N VAL A 91 5.93 0.86 3.41
CA VAL A 91 6.71 -0.04 4.27
C VAL A 91 8.20 0.26 4.20
N SER A 92 8.70 0.68 3.03
CA SER A 92 10.10 1.07 2.83
C SER A 92 10.47 2.32 3.63
N LYS A 93 9.58 3.33 3.65
CA LYS A 93 9.81 4.58 4.40
C LYS A 93 9.79 4.33 5.90
N ILE A 94 8.82 3.55 6.40
CA ILE A 94 8.74 3.18 7.82
C ILE A 94 10.01 2.40 8.24
N HIS A 95 10.43 1.43 7.43
CA HIS A 95 11.65 0.66 7.70
C HIS A 95 12.89 1.55 7.79
N GLN A 96 13.05 2.49 6.85
CA GLN A 96 14.18 3.43 6.83
C GLN A 96 14.19 4.31 8.08
N GLU A 97 13.05 4.90 8.45
CA GLU A 97 12.92 5.76 9.62
C GLU A 97 13.24 5.03 10.93
N GLU A 98 12.69 3.82 11.12
CA GLU A 98 12.88 3.06 12.35
C GLU A 98 14.28 2.42 12.48
N MET A 99 14.91 2.05 11.37
CA MET A 99 16.24 1.45 11.39
C MET A 99 17.37 2.49 11.41
N SER A 100 17.11 3.73 10.94
CA SER A 100 18.11 4.79 10.87
C SER A 100 18.84 5.05 12.20
N PRO A 101 18.18 5.13 13.37
CA PRO A 101 18.89 5.34 14.65
C PRO A 101 19.83 4.19 15.03
N LEU A 102 19.59 2.96 14.55
CA LEU A 102 20.44 1.81 14.85
C LEU A 102 21.78 1.87 14.10
N PHE A 103 21.81 2.47 12.90
CA PHE A 103 23.05 2.61 12.12
C PHE A 103 24.10 3.47 12.81
N GLN A 104 23.70 4.29 13.77
CA GLN A 104 24.62 5.15 14.53
C GLN A 104 25.25 4.43 15.74
N ARG A 105 24.79 3.21 16.08
CA ARG A 105 25.20 2.49 17.30
C ARG A 105 26.43 1.59 17.16
N GLY A 106 27.05 1.55 15.98
CA GLY A 106 28.25 0.79 15.73
C GLY A 106 28.06 -0.45 14.84
N TYR A 107 29.17 -1.11 14.52
CA TYR A 107 29.20 -2.15 13.49
C TYR A 107 28.50 -3.46 13.90
N GLU A 108 28.51 -3.78 15.18
CA GLU A 108 27.96 -5.04 15.71
C GLU A 108 26.43 -5.14 15.49
N ILE A 109 25.72 -4.02 15.55
CA ILE A 109 24.28 -4.02 15.36
C ILE A 109 23.88 -4.25 13.90
N LEU A 110 24.75 -3.87 12.94
CA LEU A 110 24.46 -3.98 11.51
C LEU A 110 24.26 -5.43 11.07
N THR A 111 24.94 -6.37 11.72
CA THR A 111 24.81 -7.81 11.41
C THR A 111 23.47 -8.39 11.86
N GLU A 112 22.81 -7.76 12.82
CA GLU A 112 21.53 -8.19 13.36
C GLU A 112 20.33 -7.53 12.63
N ILE A 113 20.56 -6.45 11.86
CA ILE A 113 19.49 -5.73 11.15
C ILE A 113 18.98 -6.55 9.96
N PRO A 114 17.69 -6.93 9.96
CA PRO A 114 17.13 -7.64 8.82
C PRO A 114 17.02 -6.70 7.61
N THR A 115 17.35 -7.21 6.42
CA THR A 115 17.12 -6.47 5.18
C THR A 115 15.63 -6.22 4.97
N LEU A 116 15.29 -5.10 4.35
CA LEU A 116 13.88 -4.82 4.00
C LEU A 116 13.27 -5.97 3.21
N SER A 117 13.99 -6.54 2.25
CA SER A 117 13.52 -7.66 1.41
C SER A 117 13.09 -8.87 2.25
N SER A 118 13.80 -9.18 3.34
CA SER A 118 13.51 -10.34 4.21
C SER A 118 12.22 -10.20 5.02
N ILE A 119 11.82 -8.98 5.39
CA ILE A 119 10.64 -8.73 6.23
C ILE A 119 9.46 -8.09 5.48
N LYS A 120 9.67 -7.52 4.29
CA LYS A 120 8.70 -6.76 3.53
C LYS A 120 7.37 -7.50 3.29
N SER A 121 7.45 -8.75 2.82
CA SER A 121 6.25 -9.57 2.57
C SER A 121 5.42 -9.81 3.82
N SER A 122 6.08 -10.06 4.96
CA SER A 122 5.40 -10.28 6.24
C SER A 122 4.72 -9.01 6.76
N LEU A 123 5.34 -7.84 6.54
CA LEU A 123 4.78 -6.54 6.90
C LEU A 123 3.54 -6.20 6.06
N HIS A 124 3.60 -6.38 4.74
CA HIS A 124 2.43 -6.21 3.87
C HIS A 124 1.29 -7.17 4.24
N LYS A 125 1.60 -8.43 4.55
CA LYS A 125 0.60 -9.40 5.01
C LYS A 125 -0.06 -8.96 6.33
N THR A 126 0.72 -8.37 7.24
CA THR A 126 0.17 -7.84 8.49
C THR A 126 -0.76 -6.66 8.26
N ARG A 127 -0.35 -5.68 7.40
CA ARG A 127 -1.19 -4.53 7.04
C ARG A 127 -2.51 -4.99 6.44
N ARG A 128 -2.47 -5.86 5.42
CA ARG A 128 -3.68 -6.40 4.78
C ARG A 128 -4.64 -7.04 5.79
N ARG A 129 -4.11 -7.83 6.73
CA ARG A 129 -4.93 -8.48 7.75
C ARG A 129 -5.63 -7.47 8.68
N VAL A 130 -4.94 -6.41 9.09
CA VAL A 130 -5.51 -5.36 9.95
C VAL A 130 -6.55 -4.54 9.19
N GLN A 131 -6.32 -4.28 7.90
CA GLN A 131 -7.26 -3.59 7.01
C GLN A 131 -8.46 -4.47 6.59
N GLY A 132 -8.60 -5.68 7.13
CA GLY A 132 -9.69 -6.58 6.78
C GLY A 132 -9.61 -7.12 5.35
N ILE A 133 -8.48 -6.92 4.66
CA ILE A 133 -8.25 -7.47 3.32
C ILE A 133 -7.92 -8.95 3.50
N SER A 134 -8.93 -9.81 3.34
CA SER A 134 -8.78 -11.27 3.30
C SER A 134 -7.95 -11.69 2.08
N SER A 135 -7.92 -12.90 1.63
CA SER A 135 -7.09 -13.43 0.54
C SER A 135 -7.01 -12.50 -0.69
N GLU A 136 -5.91 -12.57 -1.46
CA GLU A 136 -5.84 -11.93 -2.79
C GLU A 136 -6.97 -12.50 -3.65
N ALA A 137 -7.80 -11.62 -4.19
CA ALA A 137 -8.83 -12.01 -5.16
C ALA A 137 -8.15 -12.68 -6.36
N SER A 138 -8.65 -13.83 -6.80
CA SER A 138 -8.08 -14.57 -7.92
C SER A 138 -8.36 -13.86 -9.23
N THR A 139 -9.55 -13.29 -9.35
CA THR A 139 -10.04 -12.57 -10.54
C THR A 139 -10.51 -11.17 -10.17
N ALA A 140 -10.68 -10.31 -11.17
CA ALA A 140 -11.26 -8.98 -10.96
C ALA A 140 -12.70 -9.08 -10.40
N ALA A 141 -13.46 -10.10 -10.81
CA ALA A 141 -14.82 -10.33 -10.33
C ALA A 141 -14.91 -10.59 -8.83
N ASP A 142 -13.90 -11.26 -8.25
CA ASP A 142 -13.84 -11.61 -6.82
C ASP A 142 -13.47 -10.41 -5.93
N ILE A 143 -13.08 -9.29 -6.51
CA ILE A 143 -12.69 -8.10 -5.74
C ILE A 143 -13.92 -7.48 -5.12
N VAL A 144 -13.96 -7.46 -3.80
CA VAL A 144 -14.94 -6.72 -3.00
C VAL A 144 -14.23 -5.56 -2.34
N LEU A 145 -14.65 -4.34 -2.69
CA LEU A 145 -14.10 -3.12 -2.11
C LEU A 145 -14.75 -2.85 -0.76
N SER A 146 -13.95 -2.80 0.32
CA SER A 146 -14.48 -2.44 1.64
C SER A 146 -14.87 -0.96 1.67
N SER A 147 -15.94 -0.62 2.37
CA SER A 147 -16.40 0.76 2.52
C SER A 147 -15.33 1.68 3.13
N GLU A 148 -14.44 1.14 3.95
CA GLU A 148 -13.35 1.90 4.57
C GLU A 148 -12.28 2.33 3.58
N LEU A 149 -11.94 1.48 2.59
CA LEU A 149 -10.99 1.80 1.53
C LEU A 149 -11.54 2.82 0.52
N LEU A 150 -12.85 3.01 0.51
CA LEU A 150 -13.54 3.92 -0.41
C LEU A 150 -13.82 5.29 0.19
N LYS A 151 -13.57 5.49 1.49
CA LYS A 151 -13.79 6.77 2.18
C LYS A 151 -12.56 7.66 2.09
N LEU A 152 -12.80 8.92 1.79
CA LEU A 152 -11.83 10.00 1.91
C LEU A 152 -11.81 10.56 3.33
N SER A 153 -10.85 11.43 3.63
CA SER A 153 -10.70 12.08 4.95
C SER A 153 -11.92 12.90 5.38
N ASP A 154 -12.72 13.38 4.42
CA ASP A 154 -13.99 14.09 4.62
C ASP A 154 -15.22 13.17 4.66
N ASN A 155 -15.02 11.85 4.76
CA ASN A 155 -16.04 10.79 4.69
C ASN A 155 -16.79 10.68 3.35
N SER A 156 -16.44 11.45 2.34
CA SER A 156 -16.98 11.27 0.99
C SER A 156 -16.45 10.00 0.32
N THR A 157 -17.15 9.50 -0.68
CA THR A 157 -16.80 8.25 -1.35
C THR A 157 -15.86 8.50 -2.52
N PHE A 158 -14.77 7.73 -2.60
CA PHE A 158 -13.81 7.72 -3.71
C PHE A 158 -14.13 6.62 -4.73
N LEU A 159 -15.38 6.40 -5.05
CA LEU A 159 -15.81 5.40 -6.03
C LEU A 159 -16.89 6.03 -6.93
N LEU A 160 -16.66 6.02 -8.25
CA LEU A 160 -17.65 6.42 -9.24
C LEU A 160 -18.45 5.22 -9.76
N ALA A 161 -17.77 4.09 -10.00
CA ALA A 161 -18.42 2.86 -10.45
C ALA A 161 -17.62 1.61 -10.09
N ASP A 162 -18.35 0.54 -9.79
CA ASP A 162 -17.85 -0.84 -9.68
C ASP A 162 -18.85 -1.72 -10.43
N THR A 163 -18.53 -2.14 -11.67
CA THR A 163 -19.48 -2.76 -12.59
C THR A 163 -18.80 -3.72 -13.55
N PHE A 164 -19.60 -4.50 -14.27
CA PHE A 164 -19.14 -5.44 -15.28
C PHE A 164 -19.40 -4.90 -16.69
N ILE A 165 -18.62 -5.39 -17.66
CA ILE A 165 -18.82 -5.13 -19.08
C ILE A 165 -19.83 -6.15 -19.60
N SER A 166 -21.07 -5.71 -19.82
CA SER A 166 -22.16 -6.59 -20.24
C SER A 166 -22.30 -7.81 -19.30
N GLU A 167 -22.66 -8.98 -19.81
CA GLU A 167 -22.81 -10.23 -19.05
C GLU A 167 -21.48 -10.96 -18.82
N SER A 168 -20.35 -10.31 -19.08
CA SER A 168 -19.01 -10.91 -18.91
C SER A 168 -18.52 -10.86 -17.46
N THR A 169 -17.50 -11.65 -17.16
CA THR A 169 -16.76 -11.58 -15.87
C THR A 169 -15.78 -10.41 -15.80
N ASN A 170 -15.69 -9.62 -16.87
CA ASN A 170 -14.76 -8.50 -16.96
C ASN A 170 -15.29 -7.30 -16.17
N LYS A 171 -14.67 -7.03 -15.05
CA LYS A 171 -15.01 -5.98 -14.12
C LYS A 171 -14.26 -4.68 -14.45
N ILE A 172 -14.94 -3.55 -14.36
CA ILE A 172 -14.36 -2.20 -14.39
C ILE A 172 -14.59 -1.54 -13.03
N ILE A 173 -13.56 -0.93 -12.48
CA ILE A 173 -13.66 -0.12 -11.27
C ILE A 173 -13.17 1.28 -11.60
N VAL A 174 -14.00 2.29 -11.34
CA VAL A 174 -13.70 3.69 -11.63
C VAL A 174 -13.69 4.49 -10.36
N PHE A 175 -12.56 5.12 -10.08
CA PHE A 175 -12.33 5.95 -8.90
C PHE A 175 -12.35 7.44 -9.28
N GLY A 176 -12.96 8.24 -8.42
CA GLY A 176 -12.96 9.69 -8.50
C GLY A 176 -13.68 10.29 -7.31
N THR A 177 -13.33 11.51 -6.95
CA THR A 177 -13.96 12.23 -5.84
C THR A 177 -15.26 12.90 -6.26
N PRO A 178 -16.15 13.28 -5.35
CA PRO A 178 -17.31 14.12 -5.70
C PRO A 178 -16.92 15.41 -6.41
N LYS A 179 -15.82 16.05 -6.01
CA LYS A 179 -15.27 17.25 -6.69
C LYS A 179 -14.85 17.00 -8.13
N CYS A 180 -14.45 15.77 -8.47
CA CYS A 180 -14.10 15.41 -9.85
C CYS A 180 -15.31 15.49 -10.78
N LYS A 181 -16.54 15.24 -10.29
CA LYS A 181 -17.77 15.40 -11.11
C LYS A 181 -17.98 16.83 -11.55
N ASP A 182 -17.71 17.80 -10.69
CA ASP A 182 -17.80 19.23 -11.04
C ASP A 182 -16.75 19.60 -12.09
N ILE A 183 -15.54 19.06 -11.98
CA ILE A 183 -14.46 19.30 -12.93
C ILE A 183 -14.78 18.62 -14.28
N LEU A 184 -15.29 17.39 -14.27
CA LEU A 184 -15.75 16.68 -15.48
C LEU A 184 -16.78 17.50 -16.27
N GLN A 185 -17.67 18.20 -15.58
CA GLN A 185 -18.71 19.02 -16.19
C GLN A 185 -18.18 20.37 -16.71
N LYS A 186 -17.26 21.00 -15.95
CA LYS A 186 -16.81 22.38 -16.25
C LYS A 186 -15.66 22.44 -17.25
N SER A 187 -14.71 21.51 -17.14
CA SER A 187 -13.56 21.47 -18.04
C SER A 187 -13.96 21.00 -19.44
N LYS A 188 -13.25 21.49 -20.44
CA LYS A 188 -13.51 21.20 -21.86
C LYS A 188 -12.38 20.38 -22.49
N LYS A 189 -11.17 20.51 -21.96
CA LYS A 189 -9.96 19.85 -22.44
C LYS A 189 -9.50 18.79 -21.46
N PHE A 190 -9.25 17.60 -21.96
CA PHE A 190 -8.84 16.47 -21.16
C PHE A 190 -7.65 15.73 -21.79
N TYR A 191 -6.94 15.01 -20.95
CA TYR A 191 -5.83 14.13 -21.32
C TYR A 191 -6.05 12.77 -20.70
N SER A 192 -5.71 11.71 -21.41
CA SER A 192 -5.81 10.37 -20.87
C SER A 192 -4.58 9.53 -21.19
N ASP A 193 -4.24 8.63 -20.26
CA ASP A 193 -3.10 7.74 -20.39
C ASP A 193 -3.36 6.40 -19.70
N GLY A 194 -2.72 5.34 -20.23
CA GLY A 194 -2.81 3.98 -19.72
C GLY A 194 -1.50 3.53 -19.07
N THR A 195 -1.50 3.28 -17.76
CA THR A 195 -0.33 2.76 -17.02
C THR A 195 -0.50 1.26 -16.75
N PHE A 196 0.56 0.46 -17.07
CA PHE A 196 0.54 -1.01 -16.99
C PHE A 196 1.30 -1.55 -15.79
N LYS A 197 2.52 -1.04 -15.53
CA LYS A 197 3.44 -1.61 -14.52
C LYS A 197 2.92 -1.54 -13.08
N SER A 198 2.11 -0.55 -12.76
CA SER A 198 1.54 -0.33 -11.41
C SER A 198 0.14 -0.93 -11.27
N CYS A 199 -0.39 -1.56 -12.33
CA CYS A 199 -1.73 -2.13 -12.32
C CYS A 199 -1.80 -3.38 -11.44
N PRO A 200 -2.88 -3.57 -10.64
CA PRO A 200 -3.14 -4.83 -9.97
C PRO A 200 -3.22 -6.00 -10.95
N LYS A 201 -2.75 -7.17 -10.54
CA LYS A 201 -2.64 -8.39 -11.39
C LYS A 201 -3.97 -8.81 -12.05
N GLN A 202 -5.09 -8.47 -11.44
CA GLN A 202 -6.43 -8.83 -11.90
C GLN A 202 -6.93 -7.93 -13.04
N PHE A 203 -6.21 -6.84 -13.33
CA PHE A 203 -6.52 -5.88 -14.39
C PHE A 203 -5.34 -5.75 -15.33
N LEU A 204 -5.60 -5.25 -16.54
CA LEU A 204 -4.56 -5.04 -17.54
C LEU A 204 -3.89 -3.67 -17.39
N GLN A 205 -4.68 -2.64 -17.07
CA GLN A 205 -4.17 -1.27 -16.98
C GLN A 205 -4.94 -0.42 -15.98
N ILE A 206 -4.25 0.60 -15.47
CA ILE A 206 -4.85 1.78 -14.84
C ILE A 206 -4.98 2.84 -15.93
N TYR A 207 -6.21 3.21 -16.25
CA TYR A 207 -6.48 4.29 -17.20
C TYR A 207 -6.78 5.56 -16.41
N SER A 208 -6.00 6.62 -16.63
CA SER A 208 -6.16 7.90 -15.94
C SER A 208 -6.73 8.96 -16.86
N LEU A 209 -7.65 9.76 -16.32
CA LEU A 209 -8.19 10.94 -16.98
C LEU A 209 -7.76 12.18 -16.21
N HIS A 210 -7.22 13.15 -16.92
CA HIS A 210 -6.73 14.41 -16.41
C HIS A 210 -7.51 15.54 -17.04
N ALA A 211 -7.85 16.56 -16.25
CA ALA A 211 -8.54 17.76 -16.75
C ALA A 211 -7.59 18.96 -16.77
N ASP A 212 -7.70 19.76 -17.81
CA ASP A 212 -7.14 21.10 -17.86
C ASP A 212 -8.07 22.06 -17.12
N ILE A 213 -7.59 22.62 -16.02
CA ILE A 213 -8.38 23.53 -15.17
C ILE A 213 -7.99 25.00 -15.34
N GLY A 214 -7.42 25.35 -16.50
CA GLY A 214 -7.04 26.72 -16.84
C GLY A 214 -5.56 26.87 -17.12
N SER A 215 -4.98 26.03 -17.99
CA SER A 215 -3.62 26.19 -18.48
C SER A 215 -3.50 27.45 -19.33
N SER A 216 -2.38 28.19 -19.21
CA SER A 216 -2.00 29.33 -20.00
C SER A 216 -0.74 29.03 -20.83
N LEU A 217 -0.21 30.01 -21.53
CA LEU A 217 1.07 29.88 -22.24
C LEU A 217 2.27 29.77 -21.27
N GLU A 218 2.10 30.27 -20.04
CA GLU A 218 3.17 30.34 -19.05
C GLU A 218 3.04 29.23 -17.99
N GLU A 219 1.83 28.70 -17.77
CA GLU A 219 1.55 27.80 -16.66
C GLU A 219 0.64 26.64 -17.09
N VAL A 220 1.05 25.41 -16.78
CA VAL A 220 0.29 24.19 -17.07
C VAL A 220 -0.47 23.75 -15.84
N ASN A 221 -1.81 23.78 -15.93
CA ASN A 221 -2.75 23.43 -14.84
C ASN A 221 -3.56 22.20 -15.20
N ILE A 222 -2.89 21.04 -15.23
CA ILE A 222 -3.50 19.74 -15.53
C ILE A 222 -3.50 18.88 -14.27
N ILE A 223 -4.66 18.41 -13.86
CA ILE A 223 -4.80 17.56 -12.66
C ILE A 223 -5.45 16.22 -12.99
N PRO A 224 -5.01 15.12 -12.34
CA PRO A 224 -5.68 13.83 -12.45
C PRO A 224 -7.02 13.87 -11.70
N ILE A 225 -8.08 13.40 -12.34
CA ILE A 225 -9.45 13.46 -11.78
C ILE A 225 -10.13 12.10 -11.69
N VAL A 226 -9.79 11.16 -12.57
CA VAL A 226 -10.37 9.81 -12.59
C VAL A 226 -9.28 8.79 -12.80
N PHE A 227 -9.40 7.66 -12.10
CA PHE A 227 -8.58 6.46 -12.31
C PHE A 227 -9.50 5.26 -12.52
N ALA A 228 -9.31 4.53 -13.60
CA ALA A 228 -10.07 3.33 -13.89
C ALA A 228 -9.19 2.10 -13.99
N LEU A 229 -9.58 1.02 -13.34
CA LEU A 229 -8.98 -0.30 -13.50
C LEU A 229 -9.71 -1.02 -14.64
N LEU A 230 -9.00 -1.32 -15.72
CA LEU A 230 -9.56 -1.94 -16.91
C LEU A 230 -9.04 -3.36 -17.08
N PRO A 231 -9.94 -4.34 -17.34
CA PRO A 231 -9.58 -5.76 -17.47
C PRO A 231 -8.87 -6.08 -18.79
N ASN A 232 -9.09 -5.26 -19.83
CA ASN A 232 -8.53 -5.44 -21.17
C ASN A 232 -8.57 -4.11 -21.94
N LYS A 233 -8.12 -4.12 -23.21
CA LYS A 233 -8.05 -2.98 -24.12
C LYS A 233 -9.03 -3.11 -25.31
N THR A 234 -10.20 -3.68 -25.09
CA THR A 234 -11.19 -3.78 -26.15
C THR A 234 -12.00 -2.51 -26.31
N GLN A 235 -12.52 -2.27 -27.50
CA GLN A 235 -13.43 -1.14 -27.76
C GLN A 235 -14.63 -1.15 -26.81
N ALA A 236 -15.20 -2.34 -26.51
CA ALA A 236 -16.33 -2.47 -25.58
C ALA A 236 -15.98 -1.99 -24.16
N THR A 237 -14.75 -2.24 -23.69
CA THR A 237 -14.26 -1.75 -22.41
C THR A 237 -14.19 -0.22 -22.37
N TYR A 238 -13.67 0.40 -23.43
CA TYR A 238 -13.60 1.85 -23.52
C TYR A 238 -14.97 2.50 -23.68
N VAL A 239 -15.86 1.91 -24.46
CA VAL A 239 -17.26 2.37 -24.55
C VAL A 239 -17.91 2.35 -23.18
N LYS A 240 -17.77 1.25 -22.42
CA LYS A 240 -18.32 1.17 -21.06
C LYS A 240 -17.73 2.22 -20.14
N LEU A 241 -16.40 2.40 -20.14
CA LEU A 241 -15.72 3.44 -19.35
C LEU A 241 -16.26 4.84 -19.67
N PHE A 242 -16.27 5.20 -20.96
CA PHE A 242 -16.70 6.53 -21.37
C PHE A 242 -18.21 6.75 -21.13
N THR A 243 -19.01 5.71 -21.19
CA THR A 243 -20.45 5.77 -20.81
C THR A 243 -20.59 6.08 -19.32
N ILE A 244 -19.85 5.41 -18.45
CA ILE A 244 -19.81 5.70 -17.00
C ILE A 244 -19.43 7.16 -16.74
N LEU A 245 -18.41 7.67 -17.45
CA LEU A 245 -17.99 9.07 -17.30
C LEU A 245 -19.04 10.05 -17.82
N LYS A 246 -19.73 9.73 -18.91
CA LYS A 246 -20.86 10.51 -19.43
C LYS A 246 -22.01 10.57 -18.43
N GLU A 247 -22.34 9.46 -17.80
CA GLU A 247 -23.33 9.38 -16.72
C GLU A 247 -22.90 10.18 -15.48
N ALA A 248 -21.59 10.37 -15.28
CA ALA A 248 -21.01 11.25 -14.26
C ALA A 248 -20.90 12.73 -14.71
N ASN A 249 -21.64 13.12 -15.78
CA ASN A 249 -21.69 14.46 -16.39
C ASN A 249 -20.41 14.88 -17.14
N TRP A 250 -19.60 13.95 -17.60
CA TRP A 250 -18.45 14.26 -18.45
C TRP A 250 -18.90 14.70 -19.84
N SER A 251 -18.53 15.92 -20.23
CA SER A 251 -18.89 16.51 -21.54
C SER A 251 -17.66 17.19 -22.17
N PRO A 252 -16.71 16.39 -22.69
CA PRO A 252 -15.46 16.91 -23.24
C PRO A 252 -15.68 17.52 -24.62
N GLU A 253 -14.97 18.62 -24.94
CA GLU A 253 -14.84 19.16 -26.28
C GLU A 253 -13.58 18.62 -26.97
N CYS A 254 -12.48 18.43 -26.20
CA CYS A 254 -11.20 17.93 -26.71
C CYS A 254 -10.60 16.90 -25.74
N LEU A 255 -10.14 15.77 -26.28
CA LEU A 255 -9.42 14.71 -25.54
C LEU A 255 -8.10 14.40 -26.24
N THR A 256 -6.99 14.64 -25.54
CA THR A 256 -5.66 14.19 -25.97
C THR A 256 -5.40 12.81 -25.38
N MET A 257 -5.08 11.83 -26.23
CA MET A 257 -4.88 10.45 -25.82
C MET A 257 -3.81 9.76 -26.67
N ASP A 258 -3.36 8.57 -26.24
CA ASP A 258 -2.47 7.73 -27.03
C ASP A 258 -3.17 7.22 -28.31
N PHE A 259 -2.36 6.74 -29.27
CA PHE A 259 -2.82 6.22 -30.57
C PHE A 259 -3.47 4.82 -30.46
N GLU A 260 -4.11 4.51 -29.34
CA GLU A 260 -4.84 3.27 -29.14
C GLU A 260 -6.18 3.29 -29.86
N VAL A 261 -6.26 2.58 -30.99
CA VAL A 261 -7.45 2.59 -31.88
C VAL A 261 -8.74 2.23 -31.14
N ALA A 262 -8.70 1.24 -30.25
CA ALA A 262 -9.87 0.79 -29.48
C ALA A 262 -10.42 1.91 -28.57
N ALA A 263 -9.53 2.69 -27.94
CA ALA A 263 -9.91 3.80 -27.09
C ALA A 263 -10.47 4.97 -27.92
N ILE A 264 -9.83 5.29 -29.06
CA ILE A 264 -10.28 6.33 -29.99
C ILE A 264 -11.69 6.00 -30.51
N MET A 265 -11.91 4.77 -30.97
CA MET A 265 -13.22 4.34 -31.48
C MET A 265 -14.29 4.31 -30.38
N GLY A 266 -13.92 3.85 -29.17
CA GLY A 266 -14.80 3.88 -28.00
C GLY A 266 -15.24 5.30 -27.63
N ALA A 267 -14.30 6.25 -27.64
CA ALA A 267 -14.60 7.66 -27.36
C ALA A 267 -15.55 8.27 -28.40
N LYS A 268 -15.33 8.01 -29.70
CA LYS A 268 -16.18 8.50 -30.79
C LYS A 268 -17.60 7.92 -30.76
N ILE A 269 -17.76 6.67 -30.31
CA ILE A 269 -19.11 6.08 -30.17
C ILE A 269 -19.90 6.81 -29.07
N VAL A 270 -19.28 7.13 -27.95
CA VAL A 270 -19.97 7.77 -26.81
C VAL A 270 -20.12 9.28 -27.02
N PHE A 271 -19.13 9.91 -27.65
CA PHE A 271 -19.05 11.35 -27.93
C PHE A 271 -18.72 11.59 -29.41
N PRO A 272 -19.72 11.57 -30.32
CA PRO A 272 -19.48 11.68 -31.76
C PRO A 272 -18.84 13.01 -32.21
N THR A 273 -19.05 14.08 -31.44
CA THR A 273 -18.53 15.43 -31.75
C THR A 273 -17.20 15.74 -31.08
N LEU A 274 -16.64 14.78 -30.30
CA LEU A 274 -15.40 14.96 -29.56
C LEU A 274 -14.23 15.16 -30.53
N GLU A 275 -13.46 16.24 -30.33
CA GLU A 275 -12.16 16.42 -30.95
C GLU A 275 -11.12 15.52 -30.26
N ILE A 276 -10.52 14.60 -31.01
CA ILE A 276 -9.47 13.72 -30.49
C ILE A 276 -8.11 14.16 -31.01
N LYS A 277 -7.17 14.39 -30.10
CA LYS A 277 -5.78 14.72 -30.41
C LYS A 277 -4.84 13.59 -30.00
N GLY A 278 -3.87 13.28 -30.85
CA GLY A 278 -2.80 12.34 -30.51
C GLY A 278 -1.83 12.93 -29.48
N CYS A 279 -1.39 12.14 -28.53
CA CYS A 279 -0.39 12.54 -27.56
C CYS A 279 0.99 12.74 -28.22
N ASN A 280 1.51 13.94 -28.15
CA ASN A 280 2.85 14.27 -28.74
C ASN A 280 3.98 13.46 -28.11
N PHE A 281 3.91 13.15 -26.82
CA PHE A 281 4.90 12.31 -26.15
C PHE A 281 4.95 10.91 -26.78
N HIS A 282 3.82 10.24 -26.93
CA HIS A 282 3.76 8.90 -27.53
C HIS A 282 4.14 8.92 -29.03
N PHE A 283 3.79 9.98 -29.74
CA PHE A 283 4.24 10.16 -31.12
C PHE A 283 5.77 10.22 -31.21
N ASN A 284 6.40 11.10 -30.42
CA ASN A 284 7.84 11.22 -30.40
C ASN A 284 8.55 9.93 -29.93
N GLN A 285 7.97 9.23 -28.98
CA GLN A 285 8.47 7.94 -28.52
C GLN A 285 8.44 6.88 -29.64
N CYS A 286 7.37 6.84 -30.43
CA CYS A 286 7.29 5.94 -31.60
C CYS A 286 8.35 6.26 -32.67
N LEU A 287 8.59 7.55 -32.92
CA LEU A 287 9.65 7.99 -33.85
C LEU A 287 11.03 7.58 -33.34
N TRP A 288 11.30 7.79 -32.05
CA TRP A 288 12.55 7.41 -31.42
C TRP A 288 12.85 5.90 -31.53
N TYR A 289 11.86 5.05 -31.22
CA TYR A 289 12.04 3.60 -31.36
C TYR A 289 12.27 3.16 -32.81
N LYS A 290 11.61 3.82 -33.79
CA LYS A 290 11.87 3.53 -35.20
C LYS A 290 13.25 3.99 -35.67
N ALA A 291 13.78 5.07 -35.09
CA ALA A 291 15.11 5.56 -35.43
C ALA A 291 16.25 4.69 -34.83
N LEU A 292 15.96 3.93 -33.78
CA LEU A 292 16.93 3.04 -33.12
C LEU A 292 16.89 1.59 -33.63
N ALA A 293 15.86 1.22 -34.42
CA ALA A 293 15.70 -0.11 -35.01
C ALA A 293 16.33 -0.20 -36.41
#